data_714b72378e4b8bffd2da7b49bfb6014b
#
_entry.id   714b72378e4b8bffd2da7b49bfb6014b
#
_cell.length_a   1.000
_cell.length_b   1.000
_cell.length_c   1.000
_cell.angle_alpha   90.00
_cell.angle_beta   90.00
_cell.angle_gamma   90.00
#
_symmetry.space_group_name_H-M   'P 1'
#
loop_
_entity.id
_entity.type
_entity.pdbx_description
1 polymer ?
#
loop_
_entity_poly.entity_id
_entity_poly.type
_entity_poly.pdbx_seq_one_letter_code
_entity_poly.pdbx_strand_id
1 'polypeptide(L)'
;MSDTGWLTKSTGNDNNLAQKFYQYFMRPEPRENLSAIRLEYDEIFGRKVKVRDVKIGMVRNAKGENRKKVKCYLEPYPHIRIKKAKPLQGWYKGLNESTTVRPRPCFTEAILTEPYGGWCPVGCTFCYINSGMRGYRGTGLMTVPIDYGTQVGKQLAKMRRGAAGYITSFTDPFLPLEKIYHNSQRCAEEFVKVGLPIFFLSRLPYPLWAMNLLKKNSHSYAQMSVNTCDEDDWRRLAPGAISLADMFEQIRRMSKRGIYISIQVNPIIAGITSNRQIIELFEALAEAGADHVITKFVEAGYSWAPVMVERMIKRFGSRGKKFDGLFTQNIGGERTIDEEYRLRSHKLLSFHAKRLGLTYATCYEYEYERDKTGKVLSKTGVSIGRRFATSDQCHGHQVPMYTRESADKQFRPVENCPPSGCLYCAAENDGEPRCGDVLAGEAPALKMTDLRKPIKCT
;
A
#
# COMPACT_ATOMS: atom_id res chain seq x y z
N MET A 1 22.90 3.99 24.93
CA MET A 1 22.35 5.33 24.69
C MET A 1 20.96 5.14 24.09
N SER A 2 19.97 5.47 24.88
CA SER A 2 18.55 5.16 24.67
C SER A 2 17.95 6.02 23.56
N ASP A 3 17.50 5.38 22.48
CA ASP A 3 16.93 6.00 21.29
C ASP A 3 15.44 6.34 21.49
N THR A 4 15.15 7.12 22.53
CA THR A 4 13.79 7.63 22.82
C THR A 4 13.59 9.08 22.41
N GLY A 5 14.57 9.67 21.72
CA GLY A 5 14.67 11.13 21.55
C GLY A 5 13.66 11.78 20.61
N TRP A 6 12.94 11.04 19.79
CA TRP A 6 11.99 11.67 18.85
C TRP A 6 10.51 11.50 19.18
N LEU A 7 10.19 10.67 20.17
CA LEU A 7 8.84 10.66 20.75
C LEU A 7 8.60 11.81 21.75
N THR A 8 9.66 12.47 22.22
CA THR A 8 9.59 13.52 23.25
C THR A 8 9.64 14.95 22.72
N LYS A 9 9.81 15.15 21.42
CA LYS A 9 9.77 16.49 20.78
C LYS A 9 8.49 16.80 20.02
N SER A 10 7.43 15.99 20.14
CA SER A 10 6.12 16.44 19.72
C SER A 10 5.61 17.40 20.80
N THR A 11 5.56 18.67 20.47
CA THR A 11 4.91 19.70 21.27
C THR A 11 3.49 19.23 21.61
N GLY A 12 3.02 19.43 22.85
CA GLY A 12 1.81 18.85 23.47
C GLY A 12 0.48 18.98 22.73
N ASN A 13 0.49 19.42 21.47
CA ASN A 13 -0.64 19.47 20.55
C ASN A 13 -0.86 18.18 19.73
N ASP A 14 0.17 17.32 19.57
CA ASP A 14 0.07 16.14 18.68
C ASP A 14 -0.71 14.99 19.33
N ASN A 15 -0.62 14.82 20.64
CA ASN A 15 -1.45 13.87 21.37
C ASN A 15 -2.95 14.25 21.29
N ASN A 16 -3.24 15.53 21.17
CA ASN A 16 -4.60 16.03 21.01
C ASN A 16 -5.11 15.82 19.57
N LEU A 17 -4.24 15.83 18.57
CA LEU A 17 -4.61 15.54 17.18
C LEU A 17 -4.90 14.04 16.98
N ALA A 18 -4.04 13.15 17.49
CA ALA A 18 -4.28 11.72 17.45
C ALA A 18 -5.55 11.34 18.22
N GLN A 19 -5.80 11.98 19.36
CA GLN A 19 -6.98 11.80 20.16
C GLN A 19 -8.25 12.38 19.50
N LYS A 20 -8.14 13.54 18.83
CA LYS A 20 -9.23 14.13 18.03
C LYS A 20 -9.49 13.34 16.75
N PHE A 21 -8.45 12.81 16.12
CA PHE A 21 -8.57 11.89 14.98
C PHE A 21 -9.28 10.60 15.40
N TYR A 22 -8.91 10.04 16.53
CA TYR A 22 -9.58 8.89 17.13
C TYR A 22 -11.06 9.17 17.38
N GLN A 23 -11.42 10.34 17.89
CA GLN A 23 -12.82 10.76 18.12
C GLN A 23 -13.59 11.01 16.81
N TYR A 24 -12.91 11.36 15.72
CA TYR A 24 -13.56 11.70 14.45
C TYR A 24 -13.79 10.46 13.55
N PHE A 25 -12.93 9.46 13.63
CA PHE A 25 -13.03 8.24 12.84
C PHE A 25 -13.73 7.10 13.56
N MET A 26 -13.71 7.11 14.85
CA MET A 26 -14.59 6.29 15.67
C MET A 26 -15.90 7.05 15.70
N ARG A 27 -16.94 6.59 15.00
CA ARG A 27 -18.29 6.96 15.48
C ARG A 27 -18.28 6.62 16.96
N PRO A 28 -18.39 7.59 17.87
CA PRO A 28 -18.40 7.27 19.27
C PRO A 28 -19.54 6.27 19.46
N GLU A 29 -19.21 5.05 19.85
CA GLU A 29 -20.23 4.21 20.47
C GLU A 29 -20.80 5.06 21.61
N PRO A 30 -22.11 5.06 21.83
CA PRO A 30 -22.70 5.76 22.96
C PRO A 30 -21.84 5.49 24.19
N ARG A 31 -21.47 6.53 24.94
CA ARG A 31 -20.54 6.44 26.10
C ARG A 31 -20.92 5.33 27.10
N GLU A 32 -22.15 4.90 27.08
CA GLU A 32 -22.74 3.82 27.87
C GLU A 32 -22.17 2.42 27.62
N ASN A 33 -21.42 2.20 26.53
CA ASN A 33 -20.91 0.88 26.14
C ASN A 33 -19.40 0.68 26.33
N LEU A 34 -18.68 1.65 26.87
CA LEU A 34 -17.23 1.52 27.10
C LEU A 34 -16.99 0.97 28.50
N SER A 35 -16.37 -0.20 28.60
CA SER A 35 -15.92 -0.72 29.90
C SER A 35 -14.84 0.19 30.50
N ALA A 36 -14.75 0.17 31.83
CA ALA A 36 -13.68 0.87 32.53
C ALA A 36 -12.29 0.45 32.03
N ILE A 37 -11.37 1.40 32.02
CA ILE A 37 -9.96 1.12 31.75
C ILE A 37 -9.39 0.43 32.98
N ARG A 38 -8.68 -0.67 32.75
CA ARG A 38 -7.96 -1.44 33.77
C ARG A 38 -6.51 -1.71 33.35
N LEU A 39 -5.68 -1.96 34.32
CA LEU A 39 -4.28 -2.35 34.09
C LEU A 39 -4.17 -3.88 34.21
N GLU A 40 -3.70 -4.51 33.14
CA GLU A 40 -3.47 -5.95 33.11
C GLU A 40 -2.02 -6.22 32.68
N TYR A 41 -1.41 -7.22 33.33
CA TYR A 41 -0.10 -7.72 32.87
C TYR A 41 -0.26 -8.42 31.51
N ASP A 42 0.65 -8.16 30.60
CA ASP A 42 0.66 -8.76 29.28
C ASP A 42 2.06 -9.27 28.93
N GLU A 43 2.18 -10.53 28.57
CA GLU A 43 3.45 -11.19 28.30
C GLU A 43 4.18 -10.61 27.08
N ILE A 44 3.45 -10.21 26.04
CA ILE A 44 4.06 -9.64 24.83
C ILE A 44 4.65 -8.25 25.12
N PHE A 45 4.01 -7.48 26.00
CA PHE A 45 4.54 -6.20 26.45
C PHE A 45 5.57 -6.34 27.58
N GLY A 46 5.61 -7.47 28.28
CA GLY A 46 6.45 -7.69 29.45
C GLY A 46 6.14 -6.78 30.65
N ARG A 47 4.96 -6.14 30.66
CA ARG A 47 4.53 -5.18 31.69
C ARG A 47 3.01 -5.08 31.80
N LYS A 48 2.54 -4.36 32.83
CA LYS A 48 1.13 -3.97 32.90
C LYS A 48 0.82 -2.90 31.84
N VAL A 49 -0.28 -3.10 31.11
CA VAL A 49 -0.77 -2.21 30.06
C VAL A 49 -2.23 -1.83 30.28
N LYS A 50 -2.61 -0.66 29.77
CA LYS A 50 -3.98 -0.20 29.81
C LYS A 50 -4.82 -0.96 28.80
N VAL A 51 -5.89 -1.58 29.27
CA VAL A 51 -6.85 -2.32 28.45
C VAL A 51 -8.27 -1.90 28.79
N ARG A 52 -9.17 -2.12 27.84
CA ARG A 52 -10.62 -2.07 28.06
C ARG A 52 -11.31 -3.06 27.13
N ASP A 53 -12.53 -3.40 27.42
CA ASP A 53 -13.36 -4.18 26.51
C ASP A 53 -14.10 -3.26 25.55
N VAL A 54 -14.14 -3.66 24.29
CA VAL A 54 -14.89 -3.01 23.23
C VAL A 54 -15.83 -4.00 22.56
N LYS A 55 -16.98 -3.53 22.13
CA LYS A 55 -17.91 -4.34 21.34
C LYS A 55 -17.61 -4.10 19.87
N ILE A 56 -17.21 -5.15 19.15
CA ILE A 56 -17.03 -5.10 17.71
C ILE A 56 -18.16 -5.83 17.00
N GLY A 57 -18.82 -5.14 16.07
CA GLY A 57 -19.77 -5.78 15.16
C GLY A 57 -19.05 -6.55 14.07
N MET A 58 -19.45 -7.77 13.79
CA MET A 58 -19.05 -8.46 12.57
C MET A 58 -19.76 -7.78 11.40
N VAL A 59 -19.01 -7.21 10.48
CA VAL A 59 -19.46 -6.26 9.44
C VAL A 59 -20.53 -6.84 8.47
N ARG A 60 -20.85 -8.10 8.54
CA ARG A 60 -21.84 -8.70 7.62
C ARG A 60 -23.28 -8.73 8.11
N ASN A 61 -23.53 -8.43 9.38
CA ASN A 61 -24.89 -8.39 9.93
C ASN A 61 -25.19 -6.99 10.50
N ALA A 62 -25.79 -6.17 9.67
CA ALA A 62 -26.29 -4.84 10.04
C ALA A 62 -27.39 -4.85 11.12
N LYS A 63 -27.78 -6.03 11.57
CA LYS A 63 -28.75 -6.24 12.66
C LYS A 63 -27.99 -6.43 13.96
N GLY A 64 -27.62 -5.40 14.64
CA GLY A 64 -27.03 -5.22 15.97
C GLY A 64 -26.83 -6.39 16.96
N GLU A 65 -27.18 -7.60 16.59
CA GLU A 65 -27.33 -8.75 17.48
C GLU A 65 -26.06 -9.61 17.69
N ASN A 66 -24.99 -9.43 16.87
CA ASN A 66 -23.76 -10.22 16.97
C ASN A 66 -22.52 -9.38 17.31
N ARG A 67 -22.62 -8.48 18.26
CA ARG A 67 -21.45 -7.73 18.74
C ARG A 67 -20.65 -8.58 19.72
N LYS A 68 -19.45 -8.94 19.33
CA LYS A 68 -18.53 -9.67 20.21
C LYS A 68 -17.75 -8.69 21.10
N LYS A 69 -17.75 -8.93 22.41
CA LYS A 69 -16.89 -8.23 23.36
C LYS A 69 -15.46 -8.73 23.19
N VAL A 70 -14.52 -7.82 22.96
CA VAL A 70 -13.08 -8.14 22.77
C VAL A 70 -12.22 -7.19 23.59
N LYS A 71 -11.06 -7.70 24.03
CA LYS A 71 -10.06 -6.90 24.72
C LYS A 71 -9.36 -5.96 23.74
N CYS A 72 -9.38 -4.66 24.05
CA CYS A 72 -8.67 -3.60 23.33
C CYS A 72 -7.50 -3.13 24.19
N TYR A 73 -6.31 -3.19 23.62
CA TYR A 73 -5.08 -2.62 24.17
C TYR A 73 -5.01 -1.16 23.77
N LEU A 74 -4.67 -0.26 24.69
CA LEU A 74 -4.75 1.18 24.45
C LEU A 74 -3.39 1.80 24.05
N GLU A 75 -2.31 1.06 24.22
CA GLU A 75 -0.95 1.54 23.98
C GLU A 75 -0.23 0.71 22.90
N PRO A 76 0.62 1.30 22.07
CA PRO A 76 0.83 2.73 21.81
C PRO A 76 -0.37 3.37 21.09
N TYR A 77 -1.24 2.58 20.50
CA TYR A 77 -2.51 2.94 19.87
C TYR A 77 -3.58 1.90 20.20
N PRO A 78 -4.85 2.28 20.23
CA PRO A 78 -5.92 1.33 20.43
C PRO A 78 -5.94 0.23 19.38
N HIS A 79 -5.80 -1.00 19.84
CA HIS A 79 -5.77 -2.16 18.95
C HIS A 79 -6.33 -3.42 19.59
N ILE A 80 -6.73 -4.35 18.75
CA ILE A 80 -7.16 -5.68 19.15
C ILE A 80 -6.27 -6.76 18.53
N ARG A 81 -6.08 -7.86 19.25
CA ARG A 81 -5.37 -9.04 18.73
C ARG A 81 -6.35 -9.99 18.06
N ILE A 82 -5.98 -10.52 16.90
CA ILE A 82 -6.78 -11.50 16.18
C ILE A 82 -6.00 -12.81 15.97
N LYS A 83 -6.66 -13.96 16.24
CA LYS A 83 -6.02 -15.28 16.11
C LYS A 83 -6.00 -15.82 14.69
N LYS A 84 -6.95 -15.40 13.85
CA LYS A 84 -7.06 -15.87 12.47
C LYS A 84 -6.77 -14.72 11.52
N ALA A 85 -5.69 -14.82 10.77
CA ALA A 85 -5.40 -13.95 9.65
C ALA A 85 -5.30 -14.81 8.38
N LYS A 86 -5.56 -14.18 7.23
CA LYS A 86 -5.07 -14.70 5.95
C LYS A 86 -3.81 -13.89 5.63
N PRO A 87 -2.63 -14.35 6.05
CA PRO A 87 -1.43 -13.53 5.99
C PRO A 87 -1.04 -13.20 4.54
N LEU A 88 -1.10 -14.18 3.64
CA LEU A 88 -0.93 -13.95 2.22
C LEU A 88 -2.30 -13.76 1.59
N GLN A 89 -2.56 -12.57 1.10
CA GLN A 89 -3.83 -12.24 0.45
C GLN A 89 -3.85 -12.69 -1.01
N GLY A 90 -2.78 -13.31 -1.45
CA GLY A 90 -2.62 -13.87 -2.77
C GLY A 90 -2.43 -12.82 -3.85
N TRP A 91 -2.09 -13.27 -5.03
CA TRP A 91 -2.28 -12.49 -6.22
C TRP A 91 -3.77 -12.25 -6.41
N TYR A 92 -4.12 -11.07 -6.74
CA TYR A 92 -5.50 -10.66 -6.77
C TYR A 92 -6.30 -11.48 -7.80
N LYS A 93 -7.51 -11.87 -7.44
CA LYS A 93 -8.48 -12.54 -8.34
C LYS A 93 -8.92 -11.67 -9.53
N GLY A 94 -8.32 -10.53 -9.74
CA GLY A 94 -8.72 -9.53 -10.72
C GLY A 94 -8.46 -9.88 -12.18
N LEU A 95 -7.96 -11.07 -12.46
CA LEU A 95 -7.90 -11.61 -13.82
C LEU A 95 -9.23 -12.24 -14.26
N ASN A 96 -10.22 -12.27 -13.39
CA ASN A 96 -11.53 -12.75 -13.77
C ASN A 96 -12.17 -11.71 -14.71
N GLU A 97 -12.49 -12.12 -15.93
CA GLU A 97 -13.11 -11.29 -16.97
C GLU A 97 -14.42 -10.59 -16.51
N SER A 98 -15.04 -11.08 -15.45
CA SER A 98 -16.23 -10.50 -14.84
C SER A 98 -15.96 -9.22 -14.04
N THR A 99 -14.70 -8.85 -13.78
CA THR A 99 -14.34 -7.59 -13.13
C THR A 99 -13.80 -6.64 -14.18
N THR A 100 -14.40 -5.48 -14.32
CA THR A 100 -13.96 -4.36 -15.17
C THR A 100 -12.57 -3.82 -14.80
N VAL A 101 -11.90 -4.42 -13.83
CA VAL A 101 -10.58 -4.06 -13.33
C VAL A 101 -9.56 -5.00 -13.92
N ARG A 102 -8.88 -4.57 -14.96
CA ARG A 102 -7.74 -5.32 -15.51
C ARG A 102 -6.62 -5.43 -14.49
N PRO A 103 -5.86 -6.54 -14.54
CA PRO A 103 -4.85 -6.84 -13.55
C PRO A 103 -3.76 -5.77 -13.53
N ARG A 104 -3.37 -5.40 -12.33
CA ARG A 104 -2.24 -4.51 -12.07
C ARG A 104 -0.99 -5.36 -11.91
N PRO A 105 0.16 -4.97 -12.45
CA PRO A 105 1.41 -5.69 -12.22
C PRO A 105 1.70 -5.96 -10.75
N CYS A 106 1.48 -4.98 -9.86
CA CYS A 106 1.67 -5.15 -8.42
C CYS A 106 0.77 -6.22 -7.78
N PHE A 107 -0.31 -6.64 -8.43
CA PHE A 107 -1.17 -7.72 -7.98
C PHE A 107 -0.84 -9.05 -8.65
N THR A 108 -0.26 -9.03 -9.84
CA THR A 108 0.15 -10.25 -10.56
C THR A 108 1.59 -10.65 -10.28
N GLU A 109 2.43 -9.67 -9.93
CA GLU A 109 3.87 -9.83 -9.74
C GLU A 109 4.32 -9.63 -8.29
N ALA A 110 3.37 -9.52 -7.36
CA ALA A 110 3.63 -9.39 -5.94
C ALA A 110 2.63 -10.17 -5.08
N ILE A 111 3.10 -10.72 -4.00
CA ILE A 111 2.29 -11.41 -3.00
C ILE A 111 1.93 -10.39 -1.91
N LEU A 112 0.66 -10.02 -1.86
CA LEU A 112 0.17 -9.05 -0.88
C LEU A 112 0.15 -9.63 0.53
N THR A 113 0.64 -8.85 1.48
CA THR A 113 0.63 -9.16 2.90
C THR A 113 0.12 -7.98 3.72
N GLU A 114 -0.52 -8.26 4.84
CA GLU A 114 -1.04 -7.26 5.77
C GLU A 114 -0.70 -7.63 7.21
N PRO A 115 0.52 -7.32 7.66
CA PRO A 115 0.96 -7.57 9.04
C PRO A 115 0.14 -6.86 10.09
N TYR A 116 -0.45 -5.73 9.72
CA TYR A 116 -1.36 -4.93 10.53
C TYR A 116 -2.58 -4.56 9.72
N GLY A 117 -3.72 -4.46 10.36
CA GLY A 117 -4.96 -4.07 9.70
C GLY A 117 -5.75 -3.02 10.47
N GLY A 118 -6.88 -2.63 9.93
CA GLY A 118 -7.75 -1.67 10.55
C GLY A 118 -7.31 -0.21 10.33
N TRP A 119 -7.31 0.60 11.36
CA TRP A 119 -6.91 2.00 11.30
C TRP A 119 -5.40 2.15 11.12
N CYS A 120 -4.96 3.13 10.31
CA CYS A 120 -3.55 3.46 10.13
C CYS A 120 -3.25 4.83 10.76
N PRO A 121 -2.31 4.92 11.72
CA PRO A 121 -2.00 6.17 12.42
C PRO A 121 -1.27 7.21 11.56
N VAL A 122 -0.80 6.87 10.38
CA VAL A 122 -0.28 7.86 9.41
C VAL A 122 -1.37 8.87 9.04
N GLY A 123 -2.63 8.45 9.04
CA GLY A 123 -3.79 9.34 8.96
C GLY A 123 -3.91 10.14 7.66
N CYS A 124 -3.46 9.59 6.54
CA CYS A 124 -3.52 10.26 5.24
C CYS A 124 -4.95 10.74 4.94
N THR A 125 -5.09 12.03 4.62
CA THR A 125 -6.39 12.70 4.41
C THR A 125 -7.15 12.11 3.21
N PHE A 126 -6.40 11.69 2.19
CA PHE A 126 -6.89 11.12 0.94
C PHE A 126 -6.96 9.59 0.94
N CYS A 127 -6.69 8.93 2.05
CA CYS A 127 -6.54 7.46 2.06
C CYS A 127 -7.81 6.77 1.57
N TYR A 128 -7.69 6.04 0.45
CA TYR A 128 -8.80 5.31 -0.19
C TYR A 128 -9.40 4.24 0.73
N ILE A 129 -8.65 3.80 1.69
CA ILE A 129 -9.05 2.82 2.69
C ILE A 129 -10.17 3.36 3.60
N ASN A 130 -10.24 4.66 3.77
CA ASN A 130 -11.34 5.31 4.46
C ASN A 130 -12.63 5.33 3.60
N SER A 131 -12.55 5.00 2.31
CA SER A 131 -13.68 5.02 1.38
C SER A 131 -14.62 3.81 1.49
N GLY A 132 -14.45 2.97 2.52
CA GLY A 132 -15.40 1.89 2.75
C GLY A 132 -15.00 0.55 2.16
N MET A 133 -13.72 0.20 2.09
CA MET A 133 -13.33 -1.22 2.06
C MET A 133 -13.87 -1.88 3.33
N ARG A 134 -15.16 -2.17 3.25
CA ARG A 134 -16.00 -2.67 4.34
C ARG A 134 -15.41 -3.96 4.89
N GLY A 135 -15.51 -4.12 6.16
CA GLY A 135 -15.22 -5.35 6.88
C GLY A 135 -13.91 -5.35 7.63
N TYR A 136 -12.88 -4.74 7.10
CA TYR A 136 -11.57 -4.73 7.72
C TYR A 136 -11.37 -3.56 8.70
N ARG A 137 -12.12 -2.48 8.52
CA ARG A 137 -11.83 -1.16 9.10
C ARG A 137 -13.01 -0.46 9.75
N GLY A 138 -14.18 -1.08 9.70
CA GLY A 138 -15.40 -0.52 10.31
C GLY A 138 -15.37 -0.42 11.83
N THR A 139 -14.35 -0.99 12.48
CA THR A 139 -14.16 -0.90 13.93
C THR A 139 -13.39 0.34 14.36
N GLY A 140 -12.72 1.06 13.43
CA GLY A 140 -11.82 2.17 13.77
C GLY A 140 -10.64 1.79 14.66
N LEU A 141 -10.46 0.51 14.96
CA LEU A 141 -9.37 -0.03 15.75
C LEU A 141 -8.32 -0.64 14.84
N MET A 142 -7.07 -0.60 15.28
CA MET A 142 -6.03 -1.40 14.65
C MET A 142 -6.24 -2.88 14.98
N THR A 143 -5.94 -3.75 14.04
CA THR A 143 -5.94 -5.20 14.24
C THR A 143 -4.54 -5.74 14.09
N VAL A 144 -4.14 -6.57 15.05
CA VAL A 144 -2.82 -7.21 15.09
C VAL A 144 -3.00 -8.71 15.04
N PRO A 145 -2.68 -9.37 13.92
CA PRO A 145 -2.63 -10.81 13.86
C PRO A 145 -1.52 -11.33 14.78
N ILE A 146 -1.85 -12.32 15.62
CA ILE A 146 -0.85 -13.06 16.38
C ILE A 146 -0.27 -14.19 15.53
N ASP A 147 0.98 -14.54 15.76
CA ASP A 147 1.72 -15.59 15.02
C ASP A 147 1.79 -15.35 13.50
N TYR A 148 1.80 -14.09 13.08
CA TYR A 148 1.70 -13.71 11.67
C TYR A 148 2.82 -14.31 10.82
N GLY A 149 4.07 -14.20 11.24
CA GLY A 149 5.22 -14.78 10.54
C GLY A 149 5.09 -16.30 10.37
N THR A 150 4.74 -17.02 11.43
CA THR A 150 4.52 -18.48 11.36
C THR A 150 3.45 -18.85 10.33
N GLN A 151 2.37 -18.06 10.26
CA GLN A 151 1.31 -18.31 9.29
C GLN A 151 1.77 -18.01 7.85
N VAL A 152 2.59 -16.96 7.65
CA VAL A 152 3.24 -16.66 6.37
C VAL A 152 4.11 -17.83 5.94
N GLY A 153 5.01 -18.29 6.79
CA GLY A 153 5.90 -19.40 6.49
C GLY A 153 5.15 -20.68 6.10
N LYS A 154 4.08 -21.02 6.82
CA LYS A 154 3.21 -22.16 6.49
C LYS A 154 2.53 -22.04 5.13
N GLN A 155 2.21 -20.83 4.68
CA GLN A 155 1.62 -20.62 3.36
C GLN A 155 2.68 -20.63 2.28
N LEU A 156 3.81 -19.96 2.49
CA LEU A 156 4.94 -19.99 1.56
C LEU A 156 5.43 -21.41 1.32
N ALA A 157 5.48 -22.25 2.37
CA ALA A 157 5.86 -23.66 2.25
C ALA A 157 5.02 -24.47 1.24
N LYS A 158 3.81 -24.02 0.94
CA LYS A 158 2.91 -24.67 -0.03
C LYS A 158 3.03 -24.15 -1.46
N MET A 159 3.85 -23.13 -1.68
CA MET A 159 3.96 -22.48 -2.97
C MET A 159 5.10 -23.05 -3.78
N ARG A 160 4.87 -23.33 -5.05
CA ARG A 160 5.89 -23.72 -6.03
C ARG A 160 6.41 -22.52 -6.81
N ARG A 161 5.55 -21.54 -7.05
CA ARG A 161 5.84 -20.30 -7.73
C ARG A 161 5.60 -19.15 -6.80
N GLY A 162 6.41 -18.11 -6.89
CA GLY A 162 6.33 -16.95 -6.04
C GLY A 162 6.68 -15.66 -6.79
N ALA A 163 6.39 -14.57 -6.14
CA ALA A 163 6.75 -13.23 -6.57
C ALA A 163 7.24 -12.45 -5.36
N ALA A 164 7.59 -11.18 -5.53
CA ALA A 164 7.99 -10.35 -4.40
C ALA A 164 6.91 -10.26 -3.32
N GLY A 165 7.30 -10.38 -2.07
CA GLY A 165 6.43 -10.07 -0.94
C GLY A 165 6.19 -8.57 -0.84
N TYR A 166 4.94 -8.13 -1.00
CA TYR A 166 4.51 -6.74 -0.84
C TYR A 166 4.06 -6.47 0.60
N ILE A 167 4.82 -5.71 1.34
CA ILE A 167 4.62 -5.41 2.77
C ILE A 167 4.53 -3.89 2.95
N THR A 168 3.42 -3.25 3.12
CA THR A 168 2.01 -3.63 2.98
C THR A 168 1.31 -2.70 1.97
N SER A 169 0.12 -3.07 1.49
CA SER A 169 -0.63 -2.21 0.56
C SER A 169 -1.69 -1.33 1.23
N PHE A 170 -2.10 -1.66 2.45
CA PHE A 170 -3.25 -1.02 3.11
C PHE A 170 -2.90 -0.22 4.37
N THR A 171 -1.91 -0.66 5.15
CA THR A 171 -1.41 0.08 6.31
C THR A 171 0.05 0.48 6.07
N ASP A 172 0.73 0.95 7.08
CA ASP A 172 2.18 1.15 7.01
C ASP A 172 2.89 -0.02 7.71
N PRO A 173 3.97 -0.57 7.14
CA PRO A 173 4.68 -1.71 7.73
C PRO A 173 5.46 -1.36 9.00
N PHE A 174 5.81 -0.09 9.20
CA PHE A 174 6.69 0.36 10.28
C PHE A 174 5.96 1.13 11.37
N LEU A 175 4.69 0.79 11.57
CA LEU A 175 3.87 1.36 12.65
C LEU A 175 4.54 1.19 14.02
N PRO A 176 4.26 2.03 15.02
CA PRO A 176 4.78 1.86 16.38
C PRO A 176 4.51 0.48 17.00
N LEU A 177 3.43 -0.19 16.58
CA LEU A 177 3.16 -1.58 16.97
C LEU A 177 4.22 -2.58 16.48
N GLU A 178 4.95 -2.25 15.41
CA GLU A 178 6.01 -3.11 14.88
C GLU A 178 7.16 -3.29 15.89
N LYS A 179 7.42 -2.30 16.73
CA LYS A 179 8.41 -2.40 17.82
C LYS A 179 8.02 -3.43 18.91
N ILE A 180 6.75 -3.83 18.94
CA ILE A 180 6.19 -4.73 19.96
C ILE A 180 5.91 -6.12 19.37
N TYR A 181 5.27 -6.16 18.20
CA TYR A 181 4.77 -7.40 17.61
C TYR A 181 5.68 -7.98 16.53
N HIS A 182 6.53 -7.17 15.90
CA HIS A 182 7.49 -7.58 14.86
C HIS A 182 6.84 -8.34 13.68
N ASN A 183 5.58 -8.03 13.37
CA ASN A 183 4.85 -8.78 12.34
C ASN A 183 5.37 -8.52 10.94
N SER A 184 5.76 -7.27 10.61
CA SER A 184 6.34 -6.92 9.31
C SER A 184 7.72 -7.54 9.16
N GLN A 185 8.54 -7.47 10.21
CA GLN A 185 9.87 -8.08 10.22
C GLN A 185 9.79 -9.59 10.01
N ARG A 186 9.02 -10.30 10.84
CA ARG A 186 8.86 -11.75 10.73
C ARG A 186 8.25 -12.17 9.40
N CYS A 187 7.32 -11.38 8.86
CA CYS A 187 6.79 -11.61 7.52
C CYS A 187 7.89 -11.54 6.47
N ALA A 188 8.68 -10.47 6.47
CA ALA A 188 9.77 -10.27 5.53
C ALA A 188 10.85 -11.35 5.64
N GLU A 189 11.20 -11.75 6.88
CA GLU A 189 12.15 -12.83 7.16
C GLU A 189 11.72 -14.16 6.56
N GLU A 190 10.41 -14.51 6.61
CA GLU A 190 9.91 -15.74 6.00
C GLU A 190 10.00 -15.73 4.46
N PHE A 191 9.78 -14.58 3.80
CA PHE A 191 10.01 -14.46 2.36
C PHE A 191 11.49 -14.61 2.00
N VAL A 192 12.36 -13.90 2.70
CA VAL A 192 13.81 -13.94 2.45
C VAL A 192 14.36 -15.33 2.73
N LYS A 193 13.91 -15.99 3.79
CA LYS A 193 14.29 -17.36 4.17
C LYS A 193 14.04 -18.37 3.04
N VAL A 194 12.99 -18.22 2.28
CA VAL A 194 12.69 -19.11 1.15
C VAL A 194 13.25 -18.61 -0.19
N GLY A 195 14.00 -17.51 -0.19
CA GLY A 195 14.66 -16.95 -1.38
C GLY A 195 13.82 -16.00 -2.22
N LEU A 196 12.65 -15.57 -1.73
CA LEU A 196 11.81 -14.60 -2.43
C LEU A 196 12.25 -13.17 -2.14
N PRO A 197 12.17 -12.26 -3.13
CA PRO A 197 12.38 -10.84 -2.93
C PRO A 197 11.21 -10.23 -2.12
N ILE A 198 11.47 -9.05 -1.56
CA ILE A 198 10.50 -8.28 -0.79
C ILE A 198 10.54 -6.80 -1.17
N PHE A 199 9.45 -6.12 -0.96
CA PHE A 199 9.44 -4.66 -0.89
C PHE A 199 8.44 -4.15 0.14
N PHE A 200 8.77 -3.00 0.71
CA PHE A 200 7.90 -2.30 1.65
C PHE A 200 7.40 -1.01 1.02
N LEU A 201 6.15 -0.65 1.30
CA LEU A 201 5.62 0.67 1.00
C LEU A 201 5.37 1.43 2.30
N SER A 202 6.07 2.54 2.51
CA SER A 202 5.97 3.27 3.78
C SER A 202 6.02 4.79 3.64
N ARG A 203 5.41 5.46 4.62
CA ARG A 203 5.59 6.89 4.96
C ARG A 203 6.29 7.08 6.30
N LEU A 204 6.72 5.99 6.92
CA LEU A 204 7.42 5.96 8.20
C LEU A 204 8.90 5.58 8.02
N PRO A 205 9.74 5.76 9.05
CA PRO A 205 11.15 5.44 8.95
C PRO A 205 11.39 3.95 8.69
N TYR A 206 12.23 3.64 7.72
CA TYR A 206 12.74 2.29 7.52
C TYR A 206 13.70 1.91 8.63
N PRO A 207 13.40 0.88 9.42
CA PRO A 207 14.33 0.39 10.42
C PRO A 207 15.52 -0.31 9.76
N LEU A 208 16.64 -0.38 10.46
CA LEU A 208 17.87 -0.98 9.95
C LEU A 208 17.69 -2.44 9.51
N TRP A 209 16.87 -3.20 10.23
CA TRP A 209 16.56 -4.59 9.87
C TRP A 209 15.89 -4.70 8.49
N ALA A 210 15.00 -3.77 8.16
CA ALA A 210 14.34 -3.76 6.84
C ALA A 210 15.33 -3.47 5.72
N MET A 211 16.19 -2.46 5.88
CA MET A 211 17.27 -2.16 4.91
C MET A 211 18.22 -3.36 4.74
N ASN A 212 18.53 -4.08 5.81
CA ASN A 212 19.38 -5.27 5.75
C ASN A 212 18.70 -6.43 5.02
N LEU A 213 17.39 -6.63 5.20
CA LEU A 213 16.64 -7.66 4.50
C LEU A 213 16.50 -7.35 3.01
N LEU A 214 16.27 -6.08 2.62
CA LEU A 214 16.24 -5.67 1.21
C LEU A 214 17.53 -6.02 0.47
N LYS A 215 18.68 -5.99 1.12
CA LYS A 215 19.98 -6.34 0.51
C LYS A 215 20.20 -7.85 0.35
N LYS A 216 19.35 -8.71 0.88
CA LYS A 216 19.52 -10.18 0.78
C LYS A 216 19.14 -10.75 -0.59
N ASN A 217 18.34 -10.01 -1.37
CA ASN A 217 17.94 -10.40 -2.71
C ASN A 217 17.99 -9.18 -3.64
N SER A 218 18.66 -9.28 -4.76
CA SER A 218 18.86 -8.18 -5.73
C SER A 218 17.57 -7.65 -6.34
N HIS A 219 16.49 -8.44 -6.34
CA HIS A 219 15.17 -8.01 -6.79
C HIS A 219 14.30 -7.41 -5.67
N SER A 220 14.84 -7.27 -4.47
CA SER A 220 14.18 -6.53 -3.38
C SER A 220 14.43 -5.04 -3.50
N TYR A 221 13.46 -4.21 -3.13
CA TYR A 221 13.56 -2.76 -3.24
C TYR A 221 12.74 -2.04 -2.18
N ALA A 222 13.06 -0.77 -1.96
CA ALA A 222 12.27 0.11 -1.11
C ALA A 222 11.23 0.87 -1.93
N GLN A 223 10.04 1.02 -1.38
CA GLN A 223 9.04 1.92 -1.93
C GLN A 223 8.59 2.91 -0.87
N MET A 224 8.75 4.19 -1.13
CA MET A 224 8.33 5.26 -0.23
C MET A 224 7.24 6.08 -0.88
N SER A 225 6.36 6.66 -0.08
CA SER A 225 5.24 7.42 -0.61
C SER A 225 5.28 8.85 -0.10
N VAL A 226 5.38 9.79 -1.04
CA VAL A 226 5.40 11.24 -0.79
C VAL A 226 4.60 11.97 -1.85
N ASN A 227 3.88 13.04 -1.49
CA ASN A 227 2.91 13.68 -2.37
C ASN A 227 3.26 15.15 -2.68
N THR A 228 4.22 15.72 -1.98
CA THR A 228 4.62 17.13 -2.09
C THR A 228 6.02 17.31 -1.50
N CYS A 229 6.72 18.38 -1.89
CA CYS A 229 7.96 18.85 -1.26
C CYS A 229 7.71 20.01 -0.27
N ASP A 230 6.47 20.42 -0.08
CA ASP A 230 6.08 21.44 0.89
C ASP A 230 5.73 20.77 2.23
N GLU A 231 6.46 21.11 3.31
CA GLU A 231 6.30 20.48 4.62
C GLU A 231 4.92 20.78 5.23
N ASP A 232 4.37 21.97 5.05
CA ASP A 232 3.06 22.32 5.58
C ASP A 232 1.95 21.53 4.89
N ASP A 233 2.04 21.39 3.56
CA ASP A 233 1.13 20.54 2.80
C ASP A 233 1.29 19.08 3.16
N TRP A 234 2.53 18.61 3.36
CA TRP A 234 2.81 17.25 3.79
C TRP A 234 2.17 16.94 5.13
N ARG A 235 2.33 17.81 6.13
CA ARG A 235 1.70 17.67 7.45
C ARG A 235 0.17 17.67 7.40
N ARG A 236 -0.40 18.43 6.46
CA ARG A 236 -1.86 18.42 6.25
C ARG A 236 -2.33 17.19 5.51
N LEU A 237 -1.56 16.65 4.57
CA LEU A 237 -1.92 15.47 3.78
C LEU A 237 -1.71 14.17 4.54
N ALA A 238 -0.61 14.03 5.28
CA ALA A 238 -0.22 12.81 5.99
C ALA A 238 0.36 13.12 7.38
N PRO A 239 -0.49 13.55 8.33
CA PRO A 239 -0.05 14.12 9.61
C PRO A 239 0.77 13.19 10.49
N GLY A 240 0.67 11.89 10.32
CA GLY A 240 1.45 10.89 11.05
C GLY A 240 2.67 10.37 10.30
N ALA A 241 2.98 10.91 9.12
CA ALA A 241 4.20 10.57 8.39
C ALA A 241 5.45 11.23 9.01
N ILE A 242 6.63 10.75 8.64
CA ILE A 242 7.90 11.43 8.98
C ILE A 242 7.99 12.79 8.28
N SER A 243 8.87 13.66 8.75
CA SER A 243 9.17 14.93 8.09
C SER A 243 9.73 14.72 6.68
N LEU A 244 9.56 15.69 5.78
CA LEU A 244 10.18 15.61 4.46
C LEU A 244 11.70 15.56 4.55
N ALA A 245 12.28 16.30 5.48
CA ALA A 245 13.73 16.27 5.72
C ALA A 245 14.22 14.85 6.08
N ASP A 246 13.53 14.18 7.00
CA ASP A 246 13.85 12.80 7.38
C ASP A 246 13.57 11.82 6.21
N MET A 247 12.53 12.07 5.41
CA MET A 247 12.20 11.28 4.22
C MET A 247 13.36 11.32 3.21
N PHE A 248 13.82 12.51 2.84
CA PHE A 248 14.92 12.68 1.89
C PHE A 248 16.25 12.14 2.44
N GLU A 249 16.54 12.35 3.71
CA GLU A 249 17.72 11.77 4.33
C GLU A 249 17.68 10.24 4.32
N GLN A 250 16.53 9.67 4.56
CA GLN A 250 16.36 8.22 4.49
C GLN A 250 16.55 7.68 3.06
N ILE A 251 16.07 8.39 2.04
CA ILE A 251 16.34 8.04 0.63
C ILE A 251 17.85 8.06 0.38
N ARG A 252 18.57 9.13 0.77
CA ARG A 252 20.04 9.20 0.62
C ARG A 252 20.75 8.02 1.30
N ARG A 253 20.33 7.67 2.52
CA ARG A 253 20.92 6.54 3.26
C ARG A 253 20.69 5.20 2.58
N MET A 254 19.52 4.98 2.00
CA MET A 254 19.20 3.76 1.28
C MET A 254 19.93 3.70 -0.07
N SER A 255 19.98 4.81 -0.81
CA SER A 255 20.73 4.93 -2.06
C SER A 255 22.22 4.64 -1.87
N LYS A 256 22.86 5.24 -0.85
CA LYS A 256 24.25 4.94 -0.49
C LYS A 256 24.50 3.47 -0.13
N ARG A 257 23.46 2.72 0.22
CA ARG A 257 23.54 1.27 0.49
C ARG A 257 23.29 0.42 -0.75
N GLY A 258 23.04 1.04 -1.89
CA GLY A 258 22.71 0.34 -3.15
C GLY A 258 21.34 -0.33 -3.14
N ILE A 259 20.39 0.19 -2.34
CA ILE A 259 19.01 -0.28 -2.34
C ILE A 259 18.27 0.51 -3.42
N TYR A 260 17.61 -0.19 -4.35
CA TYR A 260 16.74 0.43 -5.35
C TYR A 260 15.55 1.12 -4.67
N ILE A 261 15.24 2.35 -5.07
CA ILE A 261 14.24 3.19 -4.42
C ILE A 261 13.19 3.65 -5.43
N SER A 262 11.99 3.14 -5.29
CA SER A 262 10.81 3.54 -6.04
C SER A 262 9.95 4.49 -5.20
N ILE A 263 9.60 5.64 -5.74
CA ILE A 263 8.79 6.63 -5.02
C ILE A 263 7.37 6.66 -5.56
N GLN A 264 6.39 6.47 -4.67
CA GLN A 264 4.99 6.67 -5.00
C GLN A 264 4.55 8.11 -4.75
N VAL A 265 4.38 8.88 -5.82
CA VAL A 265 3.67 10.16 -5.82
C VAL A 265 2.18 9.86 -6.10
N ASN A 266 1.59 9.17 -5.17
CA ASN A 266 0.25 8.59 -5.29
C ASN A 266 -0.55 8.81 -3.98
N PRO A 267 -1.65 9.63 -4.07
CA PRO A 267 -2.12 10.31 -5.27
C PRO A 267 -1.52 11.72 -5.47
N ILE A 268 -1.53 12.19 -6.73
CA ILE A 268 -1.47 13.61 -7.05
C ILE A 268 -2.85 14.21 -6.82
N ILE A 269 -2.93 15.26 -6.03
CA ILE A 269 -4.20 15.93 -5.68
C ILE A 269 -4.23 17.27 -6.41
N ALA A 270 -4.70 17.26 -7.66
CA ALA A 270 -4.77 18.43 -8.50
C ALA A 270 -5.53 19.58 -7.81
N GLY A 271 -4.98 20.79 -7.84
CA GLY A 271 -5.53 21.92 -7.10
C GLY A 271 -4.93 22.12 -5.71
N ILE A 272 -4.50 21.04 -5.03
CA ILE A 272 -3.69 21.09 -3.82
C ILE A 272 -2.20 21.13 -4.20
N THR A 273 -1.74 20.16 -4.99
CA THR A 273 -0.40 20.13 -5.56
C THR A 273 -0.45 20.45 -7.04
N SER A 274 0.35 21.41 -7.47
CA SER A 274 0.50 21.78 -8.88
C SER A 274 1.54 20.89 -9.56
N ASN A 275 1.51 20.82 -10.90
CA ASN A 275 2.54 20.12 -11.67
C ASN A 275 3.94 20.68 -11.39
N ARG A 276 4.06 21.98 -11.16
CA ARG A 276 5.33 22.62 -10.77
C ARG A 276 5.86 22.08 -9.46
N GLN A 277 5.03 22.00 -8.42
CA GLN A 277 5.42 21.43 -7.12
C GLN A 277 5.79 19.97 -7.22
N ILE A 278 5.14 19.19 -8.11
CA ILE A 278 5.53 17.80 -8.36
C ILE A 278 6.88 17.70 -9.09
N ILE A 279 7.19 18.63 -9.99
CA ILE A 279 8.51 18.69 -10.64
C ILE A 279 9.59 19.05 -9.61
N GLU A 280 9.36 20.04 -8.76
CA GLU A 280 10.25 20.39 -7.64
C GLU A 280 10.46 19.19 -6.69
N LEU A 281 9.41 18.40 -6.45
CA LEU A 281 9.52 17.14 -5.72
C LEU A 281 10.42 16.13 -6.45
N PHE A 282 10.29 16.00 -7.78
CA PHE A 282 11.15 15.08 -8.56
C PHE A 282 12.62 15.50 -8.51
N GLU A 283 12.90 16.81 -8.56
CA GLU A 283 14.24 17.34 -8.39
C GLU A 283 14.85 16.94 -7.03
N ALA A 284 14.12 17.16 -5.95
CA ALA A 284 14.55 16.79 -4.61
C ALA A 284 14.72 15.27 -4.44
N LEU A 285 13.87 14.45 -5.09
CA LEU A 285 13.96 13.00 -5.06
C LEU A 285 15.18 12.49 -5.84
N ALA A 286 15.44 13.06 -7.02
CA ALA A 286 16.62 12.71 -7.82
C ALA A 286 17.91 13.07 -7.08
N GLU A 287 17.98 14.27 -6.48
CA GLU A 287 19.11 14.69 -5.65
C GLU A 287 19.31 13.76 -4.43
N ALA A 288 18.23 13.27 -3.85
CA ALA A 288 18.30 12.32 -2.75
C ALA A 288 18.72 10.90 -3.19
N GLY A 289 18.71 10.59 -4.49
CA GLY A 289 19.14 9.32 -5.06
C GLY A 289 18.01 8.29 -5.21
N ALA A 290 16.78 8.75 -5.46
CA ALA A 290 15.70 7.87 -5.91
C ALA A 290 15.96 7.39 -7.35
N ASP A 291 15.48 6.20 -7.70
CA ASP A 291 15.65 5.59 -9.03
C ASP A 291 14.41 5.76 -9.91
N HIS A 292 13.23 5.82 -9.29
CA HIS A 292 11.96 5.72 -9.97
C HIS A 292 10.86 6.54 -9.30
N VAL A 293 9.95 7.07 -10.11
CA VAL A 293 8.71 7.70 -9.65
C VAL A 293 7.49 7.06 -10.30
N ILE A 294 6.53 6.68 -9.48
CA ILE A 294 5.24 6.21 -9.92
C ILE A 294 4.15 7.19 -9.49
N THR A 295 3.32 7.61 -10.43
CA THR A 295 2.30 8.63 -10.20
C THR A 295 0.89 8.11 -10.42
N LYS A 296 -0.06 8.71 -9.71
CA LYS A 296 -1.49 8.48 -9.92
C LYS A 296 -2.25 9.72 -9.49
N PHE A 297 -3.25 10.13 -10.25
CA PHE A 297 -4.20 11.12 -9.78
C PHE A 297 -5.19 10.52 -8.78
N VAL A 298 -5.70 11.36 -7.89
CA VAL A 298 -6.64 10.93 -6.86
C VAL A 298 -7.91 10.37 -7.46
N GLU A 299 -8.33 9.25 -6.91
CA GLU A 299 -9.63 8.60 -7.14
C GLU A 299 -10.31 8.34 -5.81
N ALA A 300 -11.63 8.48 -5.75
CA ALA A 300 -12.40 8.12 -4.58
C ALA A 300 -13.76 7.55 -4.96
N GLY A 301 -14.16 6.46 -4.31
CA GLY A 301 -15.51 5.91 -4.47
C GLY A 301 -16.58 6.94 -4.08
N TYR A 302 -17.74 6.87 -4.69
CA TYR A 302 -18.81 7.87 -4.52
C TYR A 302 -19.20 8.14 -3.07
N SER A 303 -19.17 7.14 -2.21
CA SER A 303 -19.48 7.32 -0.78
C SER A 303 -18.41 8.09 -0.01
N TRP A 304 -17.16 8.07 -0.50
CA TRP A 304 -16.02 8.71 0.14
C TRP A 304 -15.66 10.05 -0.48
N ALA A 305 -15.90 10.24 -1.77
CA ALA A 305 -15.52 11.45 -2.50
C ALA A 305 -16.03 12.74 -1.85
N PRO A 306 -17.31 12.87 -1.42
CA PRO A 306 -17.80 14.08 -0.75
C PRO A 306 -17.05 14.36 0.57
N VAL A 307 -16.82 13.33 1.37
CA VAL A 307 -16.10 13.46 2.65
C VAL A 307 -14.66 13.89 2.44
N MET A 308 -14.00 13.36 1.40
CA MET A 308 -12.64 13.74 1.05
C MET A 308 -12.58 15.19 0.59
N VAL A 309 -13.50 15.63 -0.27
CA VAL A 309 -13.61 17.01 -0.74
C VAL A 309 -13.79 17.97 0.44
N GLU A 310 -14.74 17.69 1.34
CA GLU A 310 -14.97 18.52 2.54
C GLU A 310 -13.69 18.65 3.37
N ARG A 311 -12.97 17.56 3.58
CA ARG A 311 -11.69 17.58 4.30
C ARG A 311 -10.63 18.41 3.60
N MET A 312 -10.53 18.31 2.27
CA MET A 312 -9.59 19.09 1.48
C MET A 312 -9.93 20.58 1.55
N ILE A 313 -11.21 20.95 1.44
CA ILE A 313 -11.64 22.35 1.59
C ILE A 313 -11.31 22.87 2.99
N LYS A 314 -11.64 22.09 4.04
CA LYS A 314 -11.35 22.48 5.43
C LYS A 314 -9.86 22.70 5.70
N ARG A 315 -8.98 21.89 5.10
CA ARG A 315 -7.54 21.91 5.35
C ARG A 315 -6.77 22.90 4.46
N PHE A 316 -7.25 23.10 3.23
CA PHE A 316 -6.52 23.84 2.19
C PHE A 316 -7.25 25.08 1.67
N GLY A 317 -8.46 25.39 2.18
CA GLY A 317 -9.19 26.61 1.82
C GLY A 317 -9.46 26.71 0.32
N SER A 318 -8.97 27.79 -0.31
CA SER A 318 -9.16 28.04 -1.75
C SER A 318 -8.57 26.93 -2.64
N ARG A 319 -7.43 26.35 -2.27
CA ARG A 319 -6.85 25.21 -2.99
C ARG A 319 -7.75 23.97 -2.90
N GLY A 320 -8.39 23.76 -1.76
CA GLY A 320 -9.38 22.69 -1.60
C GLY A 320 -10.63 22.88 -2.46
N LYS A 321 -11.11 24.13 -2.64
CA LYS A 321 -12.18 24.46 -3.60
C LYS A 321 -11.73 24.25 -5.04
N LYS A 322 -10.48 24.60 -5.36
CA LYS A 322 -9.90 24.33 -6.69
C LYS A 322 -9.82 22.83 -6.98
N PHE A 323 -9.42 22.03 -5.98
CA PHE A 323 -9.46 20.57 -6.09
C PHE A 323 -10.88 20.05 -6.41
N ASP A 324 -11.91 20.52 -5.69
CA ASP A 324 -13.29 20.10 -5.95
C ASP A 324 -13.73 20.43 -7.38
N GLY A 325 -13.38 21.62 -7.89
CA GLY A 325 -13.65 22.03 -9.26
C GLY A 325 -12.93 21.21 -10.35
N LEU A 326 -11.84 20.52 -10.01
CA LEU A 326 -11.10 19.64 -10.92
C LEU A 326 -11.49 18.15 -10.74
N PHE A 327 -12.06 17.79 -9.61
CA PHE A 327 -12.42 16.44 -9.23
C PHE A 327 -13.84 16.10 -9.66
N THR A 328 -14.10 16.17 -10.97
CA THR A 328 -15.45 16.17 -11.54
C THR A 328 -15.81 14.92 -12.36
N GLN A 329 -14.80 14.17 -12.80
CA GLN A 329 -15.01 13.00 -13.66
C GLN A 329 -15.58 11.82 -12.87
N ASN A 330 -16.79 11.37 -13.23
CA ASN A 330 -17.41 10.19 -12.62
C ASN A 330 -17.29 8.98 -13.55
N ILE A 331 -16.79 7.86 -13.03
CA ILE A 331 -16.59 6.63 -13.81
C ILE A 331 -16.55 5.40 -12.91
N GLY A 332 -17.30 4.37 -13.26
CA GLY A 332 -17.23 3.06 -12.62
C GLY A 332 -17.45 3.07 -11.09
N GLY A 333 -18.27 4.00 -10.58
CA GLY A 333 -18.53 4.13 -9.15
C GLY A 333 -17.49 4.97 -8.40
N GLU A 334 -16.54 5.59 -9.12
CA GLU A 334 -15.49 6.43 -8.58
C GLU A 334 -15.55 7.85 -9.17
N ARG A 335 -15.12 8.82 -8.39
CA ARG A 335 -14.88 10.20 -8.82
C ARG A 335 -13.38 10.43 -8.95
N THR A 336 -12.95 11.09 -10.02
CA THR A 336 -11.53 11.36 -10.33
C THR A 336 -11.36 12.71 -11.02
N ILE A 337 -10.10 13.06 -11.32
CA ILE A 337 -9.74 14.25 -12.06
C ILE A 337 -10.03 14.07 -13.57
N ASP A 338 -10.37 15.13 -14.25
CA ASP A 338 -10.59 15.16 -15.70
C ASP A 338 -9.46 14.47 -16.48
N GLU A 339 -9.82 13.71 -17.52
CA GLU A 339 -8.87 12.91 -18.30
C GLU A 339 -7.85 13.78 -19.04
N GLU A 340 -8.29 14.84 -19.67
CA GLU A 340 -7.40 15.71 -20.44
C GLU A 340 -6.36 16.37 -19.54
N TYR A 341 -6.79 16.81 -18.34
CA TYR A 341 -5.87 17.34 -17.34
C TYR A 341 -4.82 16.28 -16.93
N ARG A 342 -5.25 15.04 -16.68
CA ARG A 342 -4.33 13.93 -16.30
C ARG A 342 -3.34 13.63 -17.43
N LEU A 343 -3.80 13.50 -18.67
CA LEU A 343 -2.95 13.22 -19.82
C LEU A 343 -1.89 14.29 -20.05
N ARG A 344 -2.29 15.59 -20.01
CA ARG A 344 -1.34 16.71 -20.12
C ARG A 344 -0.32 16.70 -18.98
N SER A 345 -0.77 16.44 -17.77
CA SER A 345 0.10 16.37 -16.60
C SER A 345 1.09 15.21 -16.69
N HIS A 346 0.64 13.99 -17.02
CA HIS A 346 1.53 12.84 -17.15
C HIS A 346 2.59 13.04 -18.25
N LYS A 347 2.22 13.68 -19.38
CA LYS A 347 3.19 14.02 -20.43
C LYS A 347 4.30 14.95 -19.90
N LEU A 348 3.91 15.98 -19.17
CA LEU A 348 4.86 16.95 -18.59
C LEU A 348 5.73 16.29 -17.52
N LEU A 349 5.13 15.55 -16.58
CA LEU A 349 5.82 14.93 -15.47
C LEU A 349 6.81 13.83 -15.94
N SER A 350 6.41 13.02 -16.92
CA SER A 350 7.30 12.01 -17.51
C SER A 350 8.52 12.65 -18.19
N PHE A 351 8.32 13.74 -18.92
CA PHE A 351 9.41 14.50 -19.54
C PHE A 351 10.43 15.00 -18.50
N HIS A 352 9.94 15.60 -17.41
CA HIS A 352 10.82 16.11 -16.34
C HIS A 352 11.51 14.98 -15.56
N ALA A 353 10.81 13.91 -15.22
CA ALA A 353 11.40 12.75 -14.57
C ALA A 353 12.59 12.21 -15.38
N LYS A 354 12.40 12.00 -16.70
CA LYS A 354 13.45 11.54 -17.60
C LYS A 354 14.67 12.47 -17.62
N ARG A 355 14.45 13.80 -17.63
CA ARG A 355 15.55 14.78 -17.61
C ARG A 355 16.37 14.74 -16.32
N LEU A 356 15.75 14.32 -15.22
CA LEU A 356 16.38 14.19 -13.91
C LEU A 356 17.02 12.81 -13.70
N GLY A 357 16.99 11.93 -14.72
CA GLY A 357 17.52 10.55 -14.61
C GLY A 357 16.59 9.57 -13.89
N LEU A 358 15.38 10.00 -13.53
CA LEU A 358 14.37 9.13 -12.93
C LEU A 358 13.62 8.35 -14.00
N THR A 359 13.37 7.07 -13.76
CA THR A 359 12.37 6.36 -14.54
C THR A 359 10.97 6.73 -14.05
N TYR A 360 9.99 6.66 -14.94
CA TYR A 360 8.62 7.13 -14.68
C TYR A 360 7.59 6.08 -15.07
N ALA A 361 6.55 5.93 -14.26
CA ALA A 361 5.37 5.15 -14.61
C ALA A 361 4.10 5.76 -14.01
N THR A 362 2.94 5.30 -14.49
CA THR A 362 1.64 5.60 -13.88
C THR A 362 1.09 4.38 -13.16
N CYS A 363 0.36 4.62 -12.06
CA CYS A 363 -0.31 3.57 -11.32
C CYS A 363 -1.80 3.61 -11.59
N TYR A 364 -2.34 2.55 -12.24
CA TYR A 364 -3.79 2.42 -12.40
C TYR A 364 -4.46 3.61 -13.09
N GLU A 365 -3.81 4.13 -14.08
CA GLU A 365 -4.34 5.16 -14.98
C GLU A 365 -4.74 4.49 -16.30
N TYR A 366 -6.01 4.64 -16.69
CA TYR A 366 -6.59 3.97 -17.86
C TYR A 366 -7.19 4.97 -18.83
N GLU A 367 -7.24 4.56 -20.10
CA GLU A 367 -8.06 5.20 -21.12
C GLU A 367 -9.53 4.99 -20.82
N TYR A 368 -10.35 5.90 -21.33
CA TYR A 368 -11.78 5.84 -21.15
C TYR A 368 -12.49 5.49 -22.47
N GLU A 369 -13.43 4.58 -22.36
CA GLU A 369 -14.41 4.33 -23.40
C GLU A 369 -15.43 5.44 -23.40
N ARG A 370 -15.77 5.94 -24.58
CA ARG A 370 -16.73 7.02 -24.74
C ARG A 370 -17.85 6.59 -25.71
N ASP A 371 -19.05 7.10 -25.50
CA ASP A 371 -20.12 6.98 -26.47
C ASP A 371 -19.92 7.94 -27.64
N LYS A 372 -20.86 7.90 -28.61
CA LYS A 372 -20.85 8.74 -29.80
C LYS A 372 -20.97 10.25 -29.49
N THR A 373 -21.41 10.62 -28.29
CA THR A 373 -21.51 12.00 -27.80
C THR A 373 -20.25 12.47 -27.06
N GLY A 374 -19.24 11.59 -26.90
CA GLY A 374 -18.04 11.85 -26.12
C GLY A 374 -18.18 11.62 -24.60
N LYS A 375 -19.34 11.16 -24.14
CA LYS A 375 -19.57 10.86 -22.74
C LYS A 375 -18.79 9.61 -22.33
N VAL A 376 -18.09 9.70 -21.20
CA VAL A 376 -17.32 8.59 -20.64
C VAL A 376 -18.26 7.50 -20.11
N LEU A 377 -18.07 6.27 -20.59
CA LEU A 377 -18.84 5.08 -20.20
C LEU A 377 -18.11 4.23 -19.18
N SER A 378 -16.86 3.87 -19.47
CA SER A 378 -16.08 2.94 -18.66
C SER A 378 -14.57 3.16 -18.80
N LYS A 379 -13.78 2.49 -17.95
CA LYS A 379 -12.34 2.36 -18.13
C LYS A 379 -12.09 1.21 -19.12
N THR A 380 -11.38 1.48 -20.22
CA THR A 380 -11.09 0.45 -21.24
C THR A 380 -10.19 -0.67 -20.70
N GLY A 381 -9.47 -0.39 -19.61
CA GLY A 381 -8.41 -1.22 -19.09
C GLY A 381 -7.09 -1.11 -19.87
N VAL A 382 -7.04 -0.30 -20.92
CA VAL A 382 -5.75 0.07 -21.55
C VAL A 382 -5.07 1.11 -20.68
N SER A 383 -3.86 0.80 -20.21
CA SER A 383 -3.12 1.74 -19.38
C SER A 383 -2.60 2.89 -20.23
N ILE A 384 -2.90 4.12 -19.81
CA ILE A 384 -2.28 5.31 -20.40
C ILE A 384 -0.78 5.39 -20.08
N GLY A 385 -0.33 4.64 -19.10
CA GLY A 385 1.08 4.54 -18.74
C GLY A 385 1.96 4.14 -19.91
N ARG A 386 1.46 3.31 -20.83
CA ARG A 386 2.20 2.94 -22.06
C ARG A 386 2.65 4.14 -22.91
N ARG A 387 1.92 5.26 -22.82
CA ARG A 387 2.27 6.50 -23.54
C ARG A 387 3.36 7.31 -22.85
N PHE A 388 3.52 7.17 -21.56
CA PHE A 388 4.33 8.04 -20.72
C PHE A 388 5.39 7.31 -19.91
N ALA A 389 5.25 5.99 -19.72
CA ALA A 389 6.22 5.21 -18.96
C ALA A 389 7.59 5.18 -19.65
N THR A 390 8.63 5.28 -18.83
CA THR A 390 10.04 5.11 -19.23
C THR A 390 10.64 3.87 -18.57
N SER A 391 9.80 3.04 -17.96
CA SER A 391 10.14 1.74 -17.39
C SER A 391 9.07 0.71 -17.77
N ASP A 392 9.47 -0.55 -17.88
CA ASP A 392 8.59 -1.66 -18.26
C ASP A 392 7.62 -2.04 -17.16
N GLN A 393 7.96 -1.76 -15.90
CA GLN A 393 7.12 -2.01 -14.72
C GLN A 393 6.73 -0.72 -14.01
N CYS A 394 5.52 -0.69 -13.47
CA CYS A 394 5.04 0.48 -12.75
C CYS A 394 5.82 0.81 -11.47
N HIS A 395 6.53 -0.14 -10.87
CA HIS A 395 7.43 0.11 -9.74
C HIS A 395 8.87 0.43 -10.15
N GLY A 396 9.17 0.38 -11.46
CA GLY A 396 10.49 0.70 -12.03
C GLY A 396 11.52 -0.42 -11.89
N HIS A 397 11.46 -1.22 -10.84
CA HIS A 397 12.38 -2.33 -10.61
C HIS A 397 11.84 -3.62 -11.20
N GLN A 398 12.63 -4.27 -12.06
CA GLN A 398 12.24 -5.53 -12.68
C GLN A 398 12.37 -6.67 -11.67
N VAL A 399 11.26 -7.31 -11.37
CA VAL A 399 11.22 -8.47 -10.49
C VAL A 399 10.67 -9.64 -11.28
N PRO A 400 11.49 -10.66 -11.59
CA PRO A 400 11.03 -11.85 -12.30
C PRO A 400 10.12 -12.69 -11.40
N MET A 401 9.35 -13.58 -12.00
CA MET A 401 8.73 -14.67 -11.27
C MET A 401 9.78 -15.60 -10.70
N TYR A 402 9.45 -16.25 -9.60
CA TYR A 402 10.29 -17.20 -8.90
C TYR A 402 9.64 -18.58 -8.89
N THR A 403 10.45 -19.62 -9.02
CA THR A 403 10.00 -21.01 -8.94
C THR A 403 10.92 -21.82 -8.05
N ARG A 404 10.41 -22.97 -7.58
CA ARG A 404 11.20 -24.01 -6.91
C ARG A 404 10.60 -25.39 -7.20
N GLU A 405 11.43 -26.40 -7.20
CA GLU A 405 11.04 -27.78 -7.50
C GLU A 405 10.22 -28.42 -6.36
N SER A 406 10.62 -28.16 -5.12
CA SER A 406 10.00 -28.73 -3.92
C SER A 406 10.00 -27.75 -2.74
N ALA A 407 9.30 -28.09 -1.67
CA ALA A 407 9.11 -27.22 -0.52
C ALA A 407 10.39 -26.98 0.30
N ASP A 408 11.34 -27.88 0.25
CA ASP A 408 12.66 -27.80 0.90
C ASP A 408 13.69 -27.00 0.12
N LYS A 409 13.43 -26.71 -1.16
CA LYS A 409 14.30 -25.87 -1.99
C LYS A 409 13.94 -24.39 -1.88
N GLN A 410 14.93 -23.55 -2.06
CA GLN A 410 14.72 -22.11 -2.18
C GLN A 410 14.13 -21.75 -3.54
N PHE A 411 13.34 -20.69 -3.55
CA PHE A 411 12.89 -20.08 -4.80
C PHE A 411 14.06 -19.48 -5.56
N ARG A 412 14.04 -19.64 -6.89
CA ARG A 412 14.99 -19.04 -7.82
C ARG A 412 14.25 -18.24 -8.88
N PRO A 413 14.84 -17.16 -9.39
CA PRO A 413 14.23 -16.39 -10.47
C PRO A 413 14.07 -17.29 -11.71
N VAL A 414 12.95 -17.13 -12.40
CA VAL A 414 12.70 -17.79 -13.69
C VAL A 414 13.61 -17.14 -14.73
N GLU A 415 14.43 -17.93 -15.39
CA GLU A 415 15.28 -17.47 -16.49
C GLU A 415 14.42 -16.92 -17.63
N ASN A 416 14.90 -15.85 -18.26
CA ASN A 416 14.21 -15.19 -19.37
C ASN A 416 12.78 -14.72 -19.04
N CYS A 417 12.45 -14.49 -17.77
CA CYS A 417 11.22 -13.83 -17.41
C CYS A 417 11.21 -12.42 -18.04
N PRO A 418 10.27 -12.11 -18.95
CA PRO A 418 10.31 -10.86 -19.67
C PRO A 418 10.05 -9.67 -18.74
N PRO A 419 10.71 -8.53 -18.95
CA PRO A 419 10.54 -7.32 -18.16
C PRO A 419 9.15 -6.70 -18.30
N SER A 420 8.45 -7.02 -19.38
CA SER A 420 7.10 -6.53 -19.68
C SER A 420 6.02 -7.03 -18.70
N GLY A 421 6.37 -7.99 -17.82
CA GLY A 421 5.46 -8.54 -16.82
C GLY A 421 4.61 -9.70 -17.32
N CYS A 422 4.01 -10.40 -16.37
CA CYS A 422 3.29 -11.66 -16.62
C CYS A 422 2.15 -11.55 -17.64
N LEU A 423 1.48 -10.42 -17.68
CA LEU A 423 0.37 -10.19 -18.61
C LEU A 423 0.79 -10.11 -20.06
N TYR A 424 1.93 -9.50 -20.30
CA TYR A 424 2.50 -9.38 -21.64
C TYR A 424 3.20 -10.67 -22.03
N CYS A 425 3.84 -11.33 -21.10
CA CYS A 425 4.50 -12.61 -21.33
C CYS A 425 3.55 -13.67 -21.91
N ALA A 426 2.34 -13.77 -21.35
CA ALA A 426 1.33 -14.68 -21.87
C ALA A 426 0.85 -14.26 -23.28
N ALA A 427 0.64 -12.96 -23.50
CA ALA A 427 0.20 -12.43 -24.80
C ALA A 427 1.27 -12.58 -25.90
N GLU A 428 2.55 -12.52 -25.54
CA GLU A 428 3.67 -12.68 -26.47
C GLU A 428 4.04 -14.14 -26.73
N ASN A 429 3.47 -15.08 -25.99
CA ASN A 429 3.81 -16.51 -26.06
C ASN A 429 2.54 -17.38 -26.20
N ASP A 430 1.70 -17.05 -27.17
CA ASP A 430 0.49 -17.80 -27.56
C ASP A 430 -0.47 -18.12 -26.42
N GLY A 431 -0.54 -17.23 -25.42
CA GLY A 431 -1.40 -17.39 -24.25
C GLY A 431 -0.77 -18.18 -23.10
N GLU A 432 0.45 -18.71 -23.29
CA GLU A 432 1.16 -19.45 -22.24
C GLU A 432 2.30 -18.62 -21.64
N PRO A 433 2.33 -18.37 -20.33
CA PRO A 433 3.46 -17.70 -19.70
C PRO A 433 4.68 -18.61 -19.68
N ARG A 434 5.87 -18.04 -19.93
CA ARG A 434 7.15 -18.77 -19.98
C ARG A 434 7.52 -19.57 -18.73
N CYS A 435 6.89 -19.25 -17.60
CA CYS A 435 7.04 -20.01 -16.35
C CYS A 435 6.03 -21.16 -16.21
N GLY A 436 5.31 -21.52 -17.30
CA GLY A 436 4.22 -22.50 -17.29
C GLY A 436 2.90 -21.96 -16.74
N ASP A 437 1.84 -22.69 -16.81
CA ASP A 437 0.41 -22.42 -16.63
C ASP A 437 -0.10 -21.42 -15.56
N VAL A 438 0.72 -20.57 -15.02
CA VAL A 438 0.37 -19.66 -13.89
C VAL A 438 -0.70 -18.68 -14.26
N LEU A 439 -0.76 -18.29 -15.55
CA LEU A 439 -1.65 -17.23 -16.00
C LEU A 439 -2.69 -17.72 -17.01
N ALA A 440 -2.61 -18.94 -17.48
CA ALA A 440 -3.52 -19.46 -18.48
C ALA A 440 -4.94 -19.52 -17.91
N GLY A 441 -5.80 -18.60 -18.32
CA GLY A 441 -7.25 -18.63 -18.19
C GLY A 441 -7.86 -18.55 -16.80
N GLU A 442 -7.12 -18.81 -15.75
CA GLU A 442 -7.59 -18.75 -14.37
C GLU A 442 -6.65 -17.94 -13.51
N ALA A 443 -7.20 -17.13 -12.64
CA ALA A 443 -6.49 -16.26 -11.76
C ALA A 443 -5.27 -16.93 -11.10
N PRO A 444 -4.06 -16.48 -11.39
CA PRO A 444 -2.81 -17.09 -10.92
C PRO A 444 -2.67 -17.11 -9.41
N ALA A 445 -3.33 -16.17 -8.78
CA ALA A 445 -3.42 -16.09 -7.34
C ALA A 445 -3.90 -17.32 -6.67
N LEU A 446 -4.51 -18.12 -7.39
CA LEU A 446 -5.25 -19.16 -6.79
C LEU A 446 -4.47 -20.33 -6.44
N LYS A 447 -3.32 -20.37 -6.93
CA LYS A 447 -2.68 -21.64 -6.82
C LYS A 447 -1.52 -21.61 -5.83
N MET A 448 -1.68 -20.85 -4.76
CA MET A 448 -0.87 -21.03 -3.53
C MET A 448 -0.90 -22.47 -3.00
N THR A 449 -1.80 -23.30 -3.53
CA THR A 449 -1.93 -24.71 -3.18
C THR A 449 -1.27 -25.67 -4.17
N ASP A 450 -0.66 -25.19 -5.23
CA ASP A 450 -0.20 -26.04 -6.34
C ASP A 450 1.05 -26.89 -6.06
N LEU A 451 1.70 -26.73 -4.92
CA LEU A 451 2.71 -27.71 -4.50
C LEU A 451 2.15 -29.16 -4.35
N ARG A 452 0.83 -29.29 -4.24
CA ARG A 452 0.17 -30.60 -4.11
C ARG A 452 -0.14 -31.25 -5.47
N LYS A 453 -0.05 -30.51 -6.55
CA LYS A 453 -0.26 -31.06 -7.89
C LYS A 453 1.09 -31.23 -8.55
N PRO A 454 1.42 -32.44 -9.07
CA PRO A 454 2.61 -32.61 -9.86
C PRO A 454 2.57 -31.66 -11.06
N ILE A 455 3.71 -31.05 -11.41
CA ILE A 455 3.83 -30.37 -12.69
C ILE A 455 3.65 -31.48 -13.74
N LYS A 456 2.66 -31.35 -14.59
CA LYS A 456 2.68 -32.09 -15.84
C LYS A 456 3.82 -31.43 -16.63
N CYS A 457 4.97 -32.08 -16.67
CA CYS A 457 5.99 -31.77 -17.65
C CYS A 457 5.38 -32.14 -19.00
N THR A 458 5.05 -31.14 -19.80
CA THR A 458 4.84 -31.31 -21.23
C THR A 458 6.17 -31.13 -21.92
#